data_29abc90e198fe04b8ba239690c7ff588
#
_entry.id   29abc90e198fe04b8ba239690c7ff588
#
_cell.length_a   1.000
_cell.length_b   1.000
_cell.length_c   1.000
_cell.angle_alpha   90.00
_cell.angle_beta   90.00
_cell.angle_gamma   90.00
#
_symmetry.space_group_name_H-M   'P 1'
#
loop_
_entity.id
_entity.type
_entity.pdbx_description
1 polymer ?
#
loop_
_entity_poly.entity_id
_entity_poly.type
_entity_poly.pdbx_seq_one_letter_code
_entity_poly.pdbx_strand_id
1 'polypeptide(L)'
;MKTFLIRRRALSLAACAAAVCLMFYVINYPAAVDASASQRQLPIYCVQRDQKLASVSFDAAWGNEDTQQLIDILGRYQVKATFFVVGDWADKYPESVKALHDAGHEVMNHSNT
;
A
#
# COMPACT_ATOMS: atom_id res chain seq x y z
N MET A 1 -66.65 14.19 12.24
CA MET A 1 -65.62 14.37 11.13
C MET A 1 -64.37 15.08 11.59
N LYS A 2 -64.39 16.12 12.39
CA LYS A 2 -63.20 16.88 12.83
C LYS A 2 -62.22 16.03 13.64
N THR A 3 -62.65 15.17 14.54
CA THR A 3 -61.76 14.27 15.36
C THR A 3 -61.01 13.22 14.55
N PHE A 4 -61.58 12.73 13.45
CA PHE A 4 -60.94 11.76 12.56
C PHE A 4 -59.82 12.41 11.75
N LEU A 5 -59.96 13.63 11.29
CA LEU A 5 -58.96 14.41 10.57
C LEU A 5 -57.79 14.79 11.49
N ILE A 6 -58.05 15.15 12.75
CA ILE A 6 -57.00 15.45 13.74
C ILE A 6 -56.18 14.22 14.06
N ARG A 7 -56.82 13.05 14.24
CA ARG A 7 -56.09 11.76 14.44
C ARG A 7 -55.21 11.37 13.26
N ARG A 8 -55.69 11.56 12.02
CA ARG A 8 -54.89 11.29 10.82
C ARG A 8 -53.68 12.21 10.72
N ARG A 9 -53.83 13.50 11.00
CA ARG A 9 -52.71 14.47 11.01
C ARG A 9 -51.72 14.16 12.12
N ALA A 10 -52.16 13.78 13.30
CA ALA A 10 -51.29 13.37 14.40
C ALA A 10 -50.49 12.09 14.06
N LEU A 11 -51.13 11.10 13.44
CA LEU A 11 -50.49 9.88 13.00
C LEU A 11 -49.41 10.12 11.91
N SER A 12 -49.73 11.02 10.94
CA SER A 12 -48.74 11.35 9.89
C SER A 12 -47.53 12.10 10.45
N LEU A 13 -47.74 13.04 11.37
CA LEU A 13 -46.66 13.76 12.04
C LEU A 13 -45.79 12.81 12.88
N ALA A 14 -46.40 11.88 13.61
CA ALA A 14 -45.68 10.89 14.39
C ALA A 14 -44.84 9.96 13.48
N ALA A 15 -45.40 9.54 12.33
CA ALA A 15 -44.71 8.73 11.36
C ALA A 15 -43.49 9.47 10.73
N CYS A 16 -43.68 10.76 10.39
CA CYS A 16 -42.57 11.59 9.89
C CYS A 16 -41.48 11.79 10.95
N ALA A 17 -41.84 12.04 12.19
CA ALA A 17 -40.88 12.19 13.28
C ALA A 17 -40.08 10.87 13.50
N ALA A 18 -40.76 9.73 13.50
CA ALA A 18 -40.09 8.42 13.60
C ALA A 18 -39.14 8.15 12.44
N ALA A 19 -39.54 8.52 11.21
CA ALA A 19 -38.68 8.37 10.04
C ALA A 19 -37.40 9.24 10.13
N VAL A 20 -37.57 10.50 10.58
CA VAL A 20 -36.42 11.42 10.80
C VAL A 20 -35.50 10.89 11.90
N CYS A 21 -36.03 10.39 13.02
CA CYS A 21 -35.22 9.79 14.08
C CYS A 21 -34.48 8.55 13.61
N LEU A 22 -35.13 7.68 12.82
CA LEU A 22 -34.50 6.49 12.25
C LEU A 22 -33.36 6.86 11.30
N MET A 23 -33.61 7.85 10.43
CA MET A 23 -32.59 8.34 9.49
C MET A 23 -31.41 8.95 10.23
N PHE A 24 -31.66 9.76 11.27
CA PHE A 24 -30.61 10.31 12.12
C PHE A 24 -29.81 9.21 12.84
N TYR A 25 -30.49 8.18 13.34
CA TYR A 25 -29.84 7.02 13.97
C TYR A 25 -28.95 6.27 13.00
N VAL A 26 -29.43 5.96 11.79
CA VAL A 26 -28.67 5.26 10.76
C VAL A 26 -27.44 6.05 10.32
N ILE A 27 -27.59 7.37 10.11
CA ILE A 27 -26.47 8.23 9.69
C ILE A 27 -25.40 8.36 10.77
N ASN A 28 -25.79 8.38 12.04
CA ASN A 28 -24.85 8.56 13.16
C ASN A 28 -24.42 7.24 13.80
N TYR A 29 -24.89 6.10 13.27
CA TYR A 29 -24.47 4.81 13.82
C TYR A 29 -23.03 4.49 13.43
N PRO A 30 -22.11 4.26 14.40
CA PRO A 30 -20.68 4.08 14.15
C PRO A 30 -20.34 3.00 13.12
N ALA A 31 -21.11 1.92 13.09
CA ALA A 31 -20.89 0.83 12.15
C ALA A 31 -21.14 1.21 10.67
N ALA A 32 -21.98 2.25 10.41
CA ALA A 32 -22.20 2.73 9.04
C ALA A 32 -21.00 3.55 8.52
N VAL A 33 -20.22 4.15 9.43
CA VAL A 33 -19.01 4.91 9.10
C VAL A 33 -17.81 3.98 8.91
N ASP A 34 -17.71 2.91 9.68
CA ASP A 34 -16.62 1.91 9.55
C ASP A 34 -16.65 1.16 8.21
N ALA A 35 -17.82 0.99 7.61
CA ALA A 35 -17.95 0.29 6.31
C ALA A 35 -17.35 1.07 5.12
N SER A 36 -17.14 2.39 5.26
CA SER A 36 -16.53 3.22 4.22
C SER A 36 -15.06 3.59 4.49
N ALA A 37 -14.57 3.34 5.71
CA ALA A 37 -13.18 3.49 6.06
C ALA A 37 -12.43 2.17 5.79
N SER A 38 -12.22 1.83 4.52
CA SER A 38 -11.21 0.83 4.16
C SER A 38 -9.90 1.27 4.81
N GLN A 39 -9.44 0.54 5.83
CA GLN A 39 -8.12 0.77 6.40
C GLN A 39 -7.12 0.63 5.26
N ARG A 40 -6.60 1.75 4.78
CA ARG A 40 -5.49 1.74 3.84
C ARG A 40 -4.34 1.03 4.52
N GLN A 41 -3.99 -0.13 4.05
CA GLN A 41 -2.72 -0.76 4.41
C GLN A 41 -1.61 0.09 3.79
N LEU A 42 -1.04 0.96 4.60
CA LEU A 42 0.10 1.76 4.17
C LEU A 42 1.34 0.86 4.06
N PRO A 43 2.18 1.09 3.04
CA PRO A 43 3.47 0.42 2.96
C PRO A 43 4.31 0.69 4.21
N ILE A 44 5.20 -0.22 4.53
CA ILE A 44 6.17 -0.02 5.59
C ILE A 44 7.24 0.94 5.07
N TYR A 45 7.28 2.16 5.61
CA TYR A 45 8.25 3.19 5.20
C TYR A 45 9.54 3.16 5.99
N CYS A 46 9.51 2.61 7.19
CA CYS A 46 10.69 2.45 8.03
C CYS A 46 10.52 1.28 8.99
N VAL A 47 11.63 0.72 9.43
CA VAL A 47 11.68 -0.33 10.43
C VAL A 47 12.23 0.26 11.72
N GLN A 48 11.46 0.16 12.82
CA GLN A 48 11.92 0.58 14.14
C GLN A 48 13.01 -0.37 14.62
N ARG A 49 14.21 0.17 14.84
CA ARG A 49 15.36 -0.56 15.38
C ARG A 49 16.17 0.32 16.32
N ASP A 50 16.76 -0.30 17.33
CA ASP A 50 17.64 0.38 18.29
C ASP A 50 19.07 0.55 17.75
N GLN A 51 19.42 -0.22 16.73
CA GLN A 51 20.74 -0.17 16.09
C GLN A 51 20.74 0.81 14.90
N LYS A 52 21.84 1.54 14.74
CA LYS A 52 22.09 2.40 13.58
C LYS A 52 22.45 1.55 12.37
N LEU A 53 21.46 1.11 11.62
CA LEU A 53 21.60 0.33 10.41
C LEU A 53 21.05 1.12 9.22
N ALA A 54 21.67 0.93 8.06
CA ALA A 54 21.21 1.41 6.77
C ALA A 54 21.13 0.24 5.79
N SER A 55 20.18 0.26 4.87
CA SER A 55 20.16 -0.62 3.72
C SER A 55 20.57 0.15 2.48
N VAL A 56 21.24 -0.53 1.55
CA VAL A 56 21.64 0.03 0.26
C VAL A 56 20.83 -0.66 -0.82
N SER A 57 20.23 0.12 -1.71
CA SER A 57 19.52 -0.41 -2.87
C SER A 57 19.94 0.33 -4.14
N PHE A 58 19.80 -0.36 -5.27
CA PHE A 58 20.09 0.15 -6.61
C PHE A 58 18.93 -0.18 -7.53
N ASP A 59 18.59 0.74 -8.41
CA ASP A 59 17.61 0.52 -9.47
C ASP A 59 18.36 0.23 -10.78
N ALA A 60 18.10 -0.92 -11.40
CA ALA A 60 18.72 -1.35 -12.65
C ALA A 60 17.71 -1.26 -13.80
N ALA A 61 17.86 -0.24 -14.64
CA ALA A 61 16.97 0.04 -15.77
C ALA A 61 17.71 0.27 -17.11
N TRP A 62 18.94 0.75 -17.06
CA TRP A 62 19.73 1.08 -18.25
C TRP A 62 21.14 0.49 -18.14
N GLY A 63 21.65 -0.04 -19.24
CA GLY A 63 23.03 -0.56 -19.28
C GLY A 63 23.34 -1.61 -18.22
N ASN A 64 24.45 -2.29 -18.37
CA ASN A 64 24.95 -3.25 -17.37
C ASN A 64 26.48 -3.17 -17.20
N GLU A 65 27.08 -2.12 -17.75
CA GLU A 65 28.55 -1.94 -17.81
C GLU A 65 29.15 -1.86 -16.41
N ASP A 66 28.40 -1.30 -15.46
CA ASP A 66 28.84 -1.08 -14.08
C ASP A 66 28.51 -2.25 -13.15
N THR A 67 27.73 -3.24 -13.60
CA THR A 67 27.23 -4.33 -12.75
C THR A 67 28.37 -5.09 -12.06
N GLN A 68 29.39 -5.51 -12.81
CA GLN A 68 30.52 -6.26 -12.24
C GLN A 68 31.33 -5.39 -11.27
N GLN A 69 31.52 -4.12 -11.61
CA GLN A 69 32.25 -3.18 -10.76
C GLN A 69 31.52 -2.94 -9.42
N LEU A 70 30.19 -2.83 -9.46
CA LEU A 70 29.36 -2.73 -8.25
C LEU A 70 29.48 -3.99 -7.38
N ILE A 71 29.39 -5.17 -7.98
CA ILE A 71 29.57 -6.44 -7.28
C ILE A 71 30.94 -6.49 -6.59
N ASP A 72 32.01 -6.10 -7.29
CA ASP A 72 33.38 -6.13 -6.77
C ASP A 72 33.56 -5.15 -5.60
N ILE A 73 32.99 -3.94 -5.72
CA ILE A 73 33.03 -2.91 -4.65
C ILE A 73 32.26 -3.40 -3.43
N LEU A 74 31.03 -3.82 -3.61
CA LEU A 74 30.18 -4.32 -2.51
C LEU A 74 30.83 -5.55 -1.83
N GLY A 75 31.41 -6.45 -2.62
CA GLY A 75 32.12 -7.62 -2.12
C GLY A 75 33.35 -7.24 -1.30
N ARG A 76 34.13 -6.25 -1.74
CA ARG A 76 35.33 -5.74 -1.02
C ARG A 76 34.97 -5.20 0.37
N TYR A 77 33.83 -4.56 0.51
CA TYR A 77 33.33 -4.02 1.79
C TYR A 77 32.39 -4.98 2.52
N GLN A 78 32.16 -6.18 2.00
CA GLN A 78 31.25 -7.19 2.54
C GLN A 78 29.82 -6.66 2.75
N VAL A 79 29.39 -5.76 1.89
CA VAL A 79 28.04 -5.17 1.91
C VAL A 79 27.14 -5.98 0.98
N LYS A 80 25.97 -6.35 1.46
CA LYS A 80 24.88 -6.88 0.64
C LYS A 80 23.90 -5.75 0.35
N ALA A 81 23.39 -5.75 -0.89
CA ALA A 81 22.45 -4.72 -1.38
C ALA A 81 21.26 -5.40 -2.04
N THR A 82 20.18 -4.63 -2.20
CA THR A 82 18.99 -5.02 -2.96
C THR A 82 19.00 -4.31 -4.31
N PHE A 83 18.87 -5.07 -5.38
CA PHE A 83 18.76 -4.54 -6.75
C PHE A 83 17.32 -4.66 -7.23
N PHE A 84 16.68 -3.53 -7.44
CA PHE A 84 15.36 -3.45 -8.06
C PHE A 84 15.53 -3.39 -9.58
N VAL A 85 15.16 -4.46 -10.24
CA VAL A 85 15.45 -4.69 -11.65
C VAL A 85 14.20 -4.56 -12.50
N VAL A 86 14.28 -3.76 -13.56
CA VAL A 86 13.21 -3.64 -14.56
C VAL A 86 13.19 -4.90 -15.43
N GLY A 87 11.98 -5.40 -15.78
CA GLY A 87 11.82 -6.63 -16.55
C GLY A 87 12.57 -6.60 -17.88
N ASP A 88 12.45 -5.52 -18.65
CA ASP A 88 13.18 -5.35 -19.93
C ASP A 88 14.70 -5.43 -19.76
N TRP A 89 15.24 -4.93 -18.63
CA TRP A 89 16.66 -5.03 -18.32
C TRP A 89 17.06 -6.48 -17.98
N ALA A 90 16.21 -7.18 -17.21
CA ALA A 90 16.45 -8.57 -16.86
C ALA A 90 16.46 -9.49 -18.10
N ASP A 91 15.55 -9.26 -19.03
CA ASP A 91 15.46 -10.00 -20.29
C ASP A 91 16.68 -9.72 -21.18
N LYS A 92 17.17 -8.49 -21.15
CA LYS A 92 18.34 -8.09 -21.97
C LYS A 92 19.68 -8.55 -21.38
N TYR A 93 19.77 -8.62 -20.05
CA TYR A 93 21.04 -8.93 -19.34
C TYR A 93 20.86 -10.05 -18.29
N PRO A 94 20.41 -11.25 -18.67
CA PRO A 94 20.13 -12.32 -17.73
C PRO A 94 21.38 -12.78 -16.97
N GLU A 95 22.57 -12.70 -17.58
CA GLU A 95 23.85 -13.00 -16.94
C GLU A 95 24.18 -12.00 -15.81
N SER A 96 23.80 -10.73 -15.97
CA SER A 96 24.00 -9.72 -14.92
C SER A 96 23.07 -9.99 -13.74
N VAL A 97 21.82 -10.38 -13.97
CA VAL A 97 20.88 -10.81 -12.93
C VAL A 97 21.45 -11.99 -12.16
N LYS A 98 21.97 -12.99 -12.89
CA LYS A 98 22.60 -14.16 -12.28
C LYS A 98 23.83 -13.79 -11.45
N ALA A 99 24.70 -12.92 -11.96
CA ALA A 99 25.90 -12.48 -11.27
C ALA A 99 25.59 -11.76 -9.95
N LEU A 100 24.57 -10.88 -9.95
CA LEU A 100 24.09 -10.22 -8.74
C LEU A 100 23.59 -11.23 -7.69
N HIS A 101 22.79 -12.19 -8.11
CA HIS A 101 22.28 -13.24 -7.24
C HIS A 101 23.41 -14.14 -6.69
N ASP A 102 24.31 -14.59 -7.55
CA ASP A 102 25.43 -15.47 -7.16
C ASP A 102 26.40 -14.76 -6.20
N ALA A 103 26.53 -13.44 -6.30
CA ALA A 103 27.26 -12.61 -5.35
C ALA A 103 26.53 -12.43 -4.01
N GLY A 104 25.31 -12.96 -3.87
CA GLY A 104 24.50 -12.93 -2.65
C GLY A 104 23.77 -11.60 -2.40
N HIS A 105 23.51 -10.84 -3.46
CA HIS A 105 22.63 -9.69 -3.43
C HIS A 105 21.17 -10.12 -3.63
N GLU A 106 20.23 -9.31 -3.13
CA GLU A 106 18.80 -9.51 -3.42
C GLU A 106 18.44 -8.89 -4.77
N VAL A 107 17.67 -9.62 -5.56
CA VAL A 107 17.11 -9.12 -6.81
C VAL A 107 15.60 -9.04 -6.68
N MET A 108 15.06 -7.85 -6.84
CA MET A 108 13.66 -7.53 -6.67
C MET A 108 13.07 -6.89 -7.93
N ASN A 109 11.74 -6.93 -8.05
CA ASN A 109 11.04 -6.38 -9.19
C ASN A 109 10.90 -4.85 -9.10
N HIS A 110 11.17 -4.15 -10.23
CA HIS A 110 10.95 -2.71 -10.41
C HIS A 110 10.01 -2.44 -11.59
N SER A 111 8.89 -3.12 -11.69
CA SER A 111 8.00 -3.11 -12.85
C SER A 111 8.59 -3.76 -14.12
N ASN A 112 7.87 -3.68 -15.23
CA ASN A 112 8.32 -4.31 -16.48
C ASN A 112 9.14 -3.37 -17.35
N THR A 113 8.77 -2.08 -17.37
CA THR A 113 9.39 -1.02 -18.19
C THR A 113 9.63 0.23 -17.36
#